data_64aaf23d9b0fe965fb825b0afbabf86b
#
_entry.id   64aaf23d9b0fe965fb825b0afbabf86b
#
_cell.length_a   1.000
_cell.length_b   1.000
_cell.length_c   1.000
_cell.angle_alpha   90.00
_cell.angle_beta   90.00
_cell.angle_gamma   90.00
#
_symmetry.space_group_name_H-M   'P 1'
#
loop_
_entity.id
_entity.type
_entity.pdbx_description
1 polymer ?
#
loop_
_entity_poly.entity_id
_entity_poly.type
_entity_poly.pdbx_seq_one_letter_code
_entity_poly.pdbx_strand_id
1 'polypeptide(L)'
;MKHRELCNIGTRYIKEIGLIQGNKPRFVTLGLEYGGYEMPTIFAFGDCPSQAIRVKVSRGDLLRDIEKISNINPAELVGEKRFYLCPDGIMEGINLPDNWGLLIYSNKGIEIAHDPGILFVADKTAESRVIQGIMKREGIKSQIFNYLK
;
A
#
# COMPACT_ATOMS: atom_id res chain seq x y z
N MET A 1 -3.75 13.07 15.09
CA MET A 1 -3.36 11.70 14.60
C MET A 1 -1.95 11.74 14.08
N LYS A 2 -1.11 10.88 14.61
CA LYS A 2 0.27 10.73 14.12
C LYS A 2 0.33 9.73 12.98
N HIS A 3 1.20 9.98 12.03
CA HIS A 3 1.40 9.10 10.86
C HIS A 3 1.64 7.64 11.28
N ARG A 4 2.52 7.43 12.24
CA ARG A 4 2.86 6.09 12.73
C ARG A 4 1.66 5.34 13.33
N GLU A 5 0.80 6.04 14.04
CA GLU A 5 -0.43 5.45 14.59
C GLU A 5 -1.34 4.97 13.48
N LEU A 6 -1.55 5.78 12.46
CA LEU A 6 -2.42 5.41 11.34
C LEU A 6 -1.82 4.27 10.53
N CYS A 7 -0.50 4.23 10.37
CA CYS A 7 0.19 3.11 9.73
C CYS A 7 -0.07 1.79 10.47
N ASN A 8 0.02 1.79 11.79
CA ASN A 8 -0.22 0.60 12.60
C ASN A 8 -1.68 0.14 12.53
N ILE A 9 -2.60 1.09 12.58
CA ILE A 9 -4.04 0.82 12.45
C ILE A 9 -4.34 0.24 11.07
N GLY A 10 -3.79 0.83 10.02
CA GLY A 10 -3.97 0.37 8.64
C GLY A 10 -3.41 -1.02 8.41
N THR A 11 -2.22 -1.29 8.92
CA THR A 11 -1.58 -2.61 8.81
C THR A 11 -2.44 -3.69 9.46
N ARG A 12 -2.99 -3.41 10.64
CA ARG A 12 -3.87 -4.34 11.34
C ARG A 12 -5.16 -4.57 10.54
N TYR A 13 -5.75 -3.52 10.02
CA TYR A 13 -6.97 -3.62 9.21
C TYR A 13 -6.75 -4.51 7.98
N ILE A 14 -5.68 -4.28 7.23
CA ILE A 14 -5.36 -5.07 6.03
C ILE A 14 -5.13 -6.54 6.39
N LYS A 15 -4.45 -6.79 7.50
CA LYS A 15 -4.14 -8.15 7.97
C LYS A 15 -5.38 -8.90 8.43
N GLU A 16 -6.29 -8.25 9.15
CA GLU A 16 -7.45 -8.89 9.78
C GLU A 16 -8.67 -8.94 8.88
N ILE A 17 -8.91 -7.91 8.08
CA ILE A 17 -10.12 -7.76 7.26
C ILE A 17 -9.79 -7.87 5.78
N GLY A 18 -8.74 -7.18 5.31
CA GLY A 18 -8.36 -7.14 3.91
C GLY A 18 -9.17 -6.14 3.09
N LEU A 19 -8.68 -5.84 1.89
CA LEU A 19 -9.33 -4.95 0.92
C LEU A 19 -10.14 -5.71 -0.12
N ILE A 20 -9.91 -7.00 -0.25
CA ILE A 20 -10.58 -7.86 -1.21
C ILE A 20 -11.42 -8.85 -0.43
N GLN A 21 -12.73 -8.79 -0.62
CA GLN A 21 -13.66 -9.66 0.09
C GLN A 21 -13.30 -11.14 -0.10
N GLY A 22 -13.14 -11.86 1.01
CA GLY A 22 -12.80 -13.29 1.01
C GLY A 22 -11.33 -13.61 0.79
N ASN A 23 -10.50 -12.60 0.51
CA ASN A 23 -9.07 -12.78 0.21
C ASN A 23 -8.20 -11.91 1.11
N LYS A 24 -7.73 -12.48 2.20
CA LYS A 24 -6.76 -11.81 3.06
C LYS A 24 -5.35 -12.02 2.51
N PRO A 25 -4.49 -11.00 2.52
CA PRO A 25 -3.09 -11.19 2.12
C PRO A 25 -2.38 -12.07 3.15
N ARG A 26 -1.45 -12.88 2.67
CA ARG A 26 -0.62 -13.71 3.54
C ARG A 26 0.43 -12.89 4.27
N PHE A 27 0.95 -11.85 3.62
CA PHE A 27 2.00 -11.00 4.15
C PHE A 27 1.60 -9.53 4.05
N VAL A 28 1.81 -8.80 5.14
CA VAL A 28 1.61 -7.35 5.19
C VAL A 28 2.90 -6.73 5.72
N THR A 29 3.46 -5.78 4.99
CA THR A 29 4.71 -5.13 5.36
C THR A 29 4.54 -3.62 5.43
N LEU A 30 5.29 -2.98 6.33
CA LEU A 30 5.22 -1.57 6.63
C LEU A 30 6.61 -0.93 6.53
N GLY A 31 6.65 0.29 5.98
CA GLY A 31 7.84 1.13 6.05
C GLY A 31 9.01 0.66 5.20
N LEU A 32 8.75 0.09 4.02
CA LEU A 32 9.82 -0.30 3.11
C LEU A 32 10.26 0.89 2.28
N GLU A 33 11.56 1.13 2.28
CA GLU A 33 12.23 1.99 1.32
C GLU A 33 13.15 1.12 0.47
N TYR A 34 13.04 1.24 -0.85
CA TYR A 34 13.87 0.43 -1.72
C TYR A 34 14.25 1.18 -3.00
N GLY A 35 15.54 1.46 -3.10
CA GLY A 35 16.31 1.88 -4.25
C GLY A 35 15.59 2.58 -5.42
N GLY A 36 15.17 3.82 -5.28
CA GLY A 36 14.67 4.62 -6.40
C GLY A 36 13.24 4.34 -6.86
N TYR A 37 12.57 3.37 -6.27
CA TYR A 37 11.17 3.09 -6.55
C TYR A 37 10.26 3.89 -5.63
N GLU A 38 9.13 4.33 -6.15
CA GLU A 38 8.09 4.97 -5.35
C GLU A 38 7.35 3.91 -4.55
N MET A 39 7.67 3.82 -3.26
CA MET A 39 7.16 2.75 -2.41
C MET A 39 5.90 3.15 -1.65
N PRO A 40 4.92 2.26 -1.54
CA PRO A 40 3.78 2.48 -0.65
C PRO A 40 4.20 2.41 0.81
N THR A 41 3.40 3.02 1.69
CA THR A 41 3.62 2.93 3.13
C THR A 41 3.35 1.51 3.64
N ILE A 42 2.29 0.88 3.13
CA ILE A 42 1.92 -0.50 3.44
C ILE A 42 1.87 -1.26 2.13
N PHE A 43 2.50 -2.43 2.10
CA PHE A 43 2.44 -3.34 0.96
C PHE A 43 2.00 -4.73 1.44
N ALA A 44 0.96 -5.28 0.80
CA ALA A 44 0.41 -6.58 1.17
C ALA A 44 0.37 -7.49 -0.05
N PHE A 45 0.66 -8.77 0.15
CA PHE A 45 0.74 -9.73 -0.95
C PHE A 45 0.58 -11.18 -0.44
N GLY A 46 0.47 -12.11 -1.38
CA GLY A 46 0.39 -13.54 -1.13
C GLY A 46 -1.05 -14.06 -1.19
N ASP A 47 -1.29 -14.99 -2.12
CA ASP A 47 -2.57 -15.68 -2.36
C ASP A 47 -3.74 -14.76 -2.74
N CYS A 48 -3.45 -13.51 -3.08
CA CYS A 48 -4.41 -12.50 -3.54
C CYS A 48 -3.68 -11.45 -4.38
N PRO A 49 -4.39 -10.59 -5.12
CA PRO A 49 -3.75 -9.46 -5.78
C PRO A 49 -2.96 -8.60 -4.80
N SER A 50 -1.80 -8.12 -5.20
CA SER A 50 -0.98 -7.25 -4.37
C SER A 50 -1.69 -5.94 -4.07
N GLN A 51 -1.45 -5.39 -2.88
CA GLN A 51 -2.13 -4.21 -2.38
C GLN A 51 -1.09 -3.19 -1.91
N ALA A 52 -1.23 -1.97 -2.40
CA ALA A 52 -0.38 -0.85 -2.03
C ALA A 52 -1.22 0.24 -1.37
N ILE A 53 -0.87 0.63 -0.16
CA ILE A 53 -1.58 1.67 0.58
C ILE A 53 -0.61 2.79 0.94
N ARG A 54 -0.97 4.01 0.60
CA ARG A 54 -0.22 5.22 0.93
C ARG A 54 -0.94 5.93 2.07
N VAL A 55 -0.26 6.06 3.20
CA VAL A 55 -0.84 6.64 4.42
C VAL A 55 -0.45 8.10 4.51
N LYS A 56 -1.44 8.97 4.61
CA LYS A 56 -1.26 10.43 4.76
C LYS A 56 -2.13 10.95 5.88
N VAL A 57 -1.57 11.81 6.74
CA VAL A 57 -2.29 12.34 7.90
C VAL A 57 -2.59 13.83 7.81
N SER A 58 -2.04 14.54 6.84
CA SER A 58 -2.32 15.95 6.61
C SER A 58 -2.78 16.19 5.18
N ARG A 59 -3.65 17.19 5.02
CA ARG A 59 -4.17 17.57 3.70
C ARG A 59 -3.06 18.00 2.74
N GLY A 60 -2.09 18.77 3.23
CA GLY A 60 -0.97 19.23 2.41
C GLY A 60 -0.10 18.07 1.88
N ASP A 61 0.21 17.11 2.74
CA ASP A 61 0.99 15.93 2.33
C ASP A 61 0.21 15.07 1.34
N LEU A 62 -1.10 14.91 1.57
CA LEU A 62 -1.97 14.16 0.67
C LEU A 62 -2.00 14.79 -0.72
N LEU A 63 -2.18 16.11 -0.81
CA LEU A 63 -2.22 16.82 -2.09
C LEU A 63 -0.90 16.68 -2.86
N ARG A 64 0.22 16.85 -2.18
CA ARG A 64 1.55 16.69 -2.80
C ARG A 64 1.77 15.28 -3.31
N ASP A 65 1.34 14.29 -2.55
CA ASP A 65 1.50 12.90 -2.92
C ASP A 65 0.63 12.53 -4.12
N ILE A 66 -0.63 12.97 -4.13
CA ILE A 66 -1.54 12.74 -5.26
C ILE A 66 -0.99 13.36 -6.54
N GLU A 67 -0.47 14.58 -6.46
CA GLU A 67 0.16 15.24 -7.60
C GLU A 67 1.35 14.44 -8.14
N LYS A 68 2.21 13.98 -7.25
CA LYS A 68 3.37 13.16 -7.58
C LYS A 68 2.96 11.84 -8.25
N ILE A 69 2.03 11.11 -7.64
CA ILE A 69 1.55 9.83 -8.16
C ILE A 69 0.85 9.99 -9.50
N SER A 70 0.07 11.05 -9.67
CA SER A 70 -0.65 11.31 -10.93
C SER A 70 0.28 11.57 -12.11
N ASN A 71 1.53 11.95 -11.85
CA ASN A 71 2.54 12.18 -12.88
C ASN A 71 3.44 10.96 -13.15
N ILE A 72 3.21 9.86 -12.47
CA ILE A 72 3.94 8.61 -12.69
C ILE A 72 3.09 7.68 -13.55
N ASN A 73 3.70 7.01 -14.53
CA ASN A 73 3.00 5.99 -15.31
C ASN A 73 2.50 4.89 -14.37
N PRO A 74 1.19 4.59 -14.36
CA PRO A 74 0.64 3.55 -13.49
C PRO A 74 1.34 2.19 -13.61
N ALA A 75 1.87 1.85 -14.78
CA ALA A 75 2.60 0.61 -15.00
C ALA A 75 3.96 0.54 -14.30
N GLU A 76 4.46 1.67 -13.80
CA GLU A 76 5.73 1.77 -13.08
C GLU A 76 5.57 1.71 -11.56
N LEU A 77 4.35 1.53 -11.07
CA LEU A 77 4.05 1.45 -9.64
C LEU A 77 3.73 0.02 -9.22
N VAL A 78 4.00 -0.27 -7.95
CA VAL A 78 3.63 -1.54 -7.34
C VAL A 78 2.18 -1.52 -6.87
N GLY A 79 1.62 -2.71 -6.69
CA GLY A 79 0.26 -2.88 -6.21
C GLY A 79 -0.75 -3.03 -7.33
N GLU A 80 -1.47 -4.16 -7.33
CA GLU A 80 -2.60 -4.39 -8.22
C GLU A 80 -3.85 -3.68 -7.73
N LYS A 81 -4.02 -3.55 -6.40
CA LYS A 81 -4.97 -2.64 -5.77
C LYS A 81 -4.20 -1.51 -5.09
N ARG A 82 -4.71 -0.28 -5.25
CA ARG A 82 -4.01 0.91 -4.74
C ARG A 82 -4.99 1.81 -4.01
N PHE A 83 -4.63 2.15 -2.78
CA PHE A 83 -5.48 2.94 -1.89
C PHE A 83 -4.66 4.02 -1.18
N TYR A 84 -5.34 5.13 -0.90
CA TYR A 84 -4.91 6.07 0.13
C TYR A 84 -5.64 5.75 1.43
N LEU A 85 -4.94 5.89 2.54
CA LEU A 85 -5.51 5.83 3.89
C LEU A 85 -5.24 7.17 4.58
N CYS A 86 -6.28 7.83 5.01
CA CYS A 86 -6.17 9.11 5.68
C CYS A 86 -7.23 9.26 6.78
N PRO A 87 -7.02 10.20 7.72
CA PRO A 87 -8.03 10.53 8.71
C PRO A 87 -9.23 11.19 8.04
N ASP A 88 -10.37 11.08 8.70
CA ASP A 88 -11.60 11.74 8.28
C ASP A 88 -11.40 13.27 8.13
N GLY A 89 -11.99 13.83 7.10
CA GLY A 89 -12.04 15.27 6.84
C GLY A 89 -10.93 15.84 5.98
N ILE A 90 -9.79 15.17 5.81
CA ILE A 90 -8.69 15.75 5.01
C ILE A 90 -8.86 15.56 3.51
N MET A 91 -9.76 14.67 3.08
CA MET A 91 -10.02 14.39 1.65
C MET A 91 -11.05 15.32 1.01
N GLU A 92 -11.71 16.14 1.78
CA GLU A 92 -12.80 16.98 1.27
C GLU A 92 -12.34 17.86 0.09
N GLY A 93 -13.06 17.74 -1.04
CA GLY A 93 -12.73 18.49 -2.26
C GLY A 93 -11.49 18.02 -3.01
N ILE A 94 -10.89 16.90 -2.65
CA ILE A 94 -9.69 16.35 -3.31
C ILE A 94 -10.10 15.19 -4.23
N ASN A 95 -9.56 15.20 -5.44
CA ASN A 95 -9.72 14.08 -6.38
C ASN A 95 -8.55 13.11 -6.27
N LEU A 96 -8.86 11.82 -6.17
CA LEU A 96 -7.87 10.76 -6.18
C LEU A 96 -7.27 10.57 -7.59
N PRO A 97 -6.07 10.01 -7.72
CA PRO A 97 -5.61 9.52 -9.01
C PRO A 97 -6.58 8.48 -9.57
N ASP A 98 -6.62 8.33 -10.90
CA ASP A 98 -7.55 7.41 -11.55
C ASP A 98 -7.39 5.99 -11.04
N ASN A 99 -8.51 5.34 -10.74
CA ASN A 99 -8.61 3.95 -10.29
C ASN A 99 -7.96 3.65 -8.92
N TRP A 100 -7.66 4.68 -8.15
CA TRP A 100 -7.25 4.54 -6.76
C TRP A 100 -8.47 4.51 -5.85
N GLY A 101 -8.38 3.72 -4.79
CA GLY A 101 -9.40 3.67 -3.74
C GLY A 101 -9.04 4.54 -2.55
N LEU A 102 -9.96 4.63 -1.62
CA LEU A 102 -9.83 5.45 -0.42
C LEU A 102 -10.31 4.70 0.81
N LEU A 103 -9.44 4.66 1.81
CA LEU A 103 -9.76 4.23 3.16
C LEU A 103 -9.76 5.46 4.07
N ILE A 104 -10.78 5.58 4.89
CA ILE A 104 -10.90 6.67 5.86
C ILE A 104 -10.93 6.11 7.27
N TYR A 105 -10.09 6.68 8.13
CA TYR A 105 -10.08 6.37 9.55
C TYR A 105 -10.83 7.45 10.33
N SER A 106 -11.76 7.00 11.16
CA SER A 106 -12.51 7.84 12.09
C SER A 106 -12.59 7.12 13.44
N ASN A 107 -13.32 7.68 14.39
CA ASN A 107 -13.58 7.02 15.68
C ASN A 107 -14.36 5.71 15.55
N LYS A 108 -14.94 5.43 14.40
CA LYS A 108 -15.61 4.15 14.08
C LYS A 108 -14.66 3.11 13.47
N GLY A 109 -13.38 3.44 13.33
CA GLY A 109 -12.39 2.58 12.69
C GLY A 109 -12.17 2.94 11.22
N ILE A 110 -11.68 1.99 10.44
CA ILE A 110 -11.42 2.18 9.00
C ILE A 110 -12.66 1.77 8.21
N GLU A 111 -13.04 2.64 7.26
CA GLU A 111 -14.08 2.37 6.28
C GLU A 111 -13.51 2.48 4.88
N ILE A 112 -13.96 1.61 3.97
CA ILE A 112 -13.68 1.75 2.54
C ILE A 112 -14.63 2.80 1.99
N ALA A 113 -14.13 4.03 1.83
CA ALA A 113 -14.93 5.14 1.32
C ALA A 113 -15.12 5.06 -0.18
N HIS A 114 -14.14 4.51 -0.90
CA HIS A 114 -14.21 4.32 -2.34
C HIS A 114 -13.34 3.13 -2.76
N ASP A 115 -13.93 2.21 -3.53
CA ASP A 115 -13.21 1.11 -4.17
C ASP A 115 -13.62 1.07 -5.64
N PRO A 116 -12.70 1.40 -6.57
CA PRO A 116 -13.04 1.41 -8.00
C PRO A 116 -13.27 0.00 -8.57
N GLY A 117 -12.93 -1.06 -7.83
CA GLY A 117 -13.13 -2.44 -8.27
C GLY A 117 -12.23 -2.88 -9.42
N ILE A 118 -11.23 -2.08 -9.77
CA ILE A 118 -10.33 -2.32 -10.89
C ILE A 118 -8.96 -2.70 -10.37
N LEU A 119 -8.30 -3.66 -11.04
CA LEU A 119 -6.92 -4.02 -10.75
C LEU A 119 -5.99 -3.35 -11.77
N PHE A 120 -4.87 -2.85 -11.27
CA PHE A 120 -3.79 -2.34 -12.10
C PHE A 120 -2.90 -3.47 -12.62
N VAL A 121 -2.27 -3.23 -13.76
CA VAL A 121 -1.11 -4.02 -14.16
C VAL A 121 0.08 -3.45 -13.39
N ALA A 122 0.52 -4.16 -12.35
CA ALA A 122 1.58 -3.68 -11.48
C ALA A 122 2.97 -3.95 -12.08
N ASP A 123 3.95 -3.14 -11.68
CA ASP A 123 5.36 -3.38 -12.02
C ASP A 123 5.88 -4.59 -11.25
N LYS A 124 5.89 -5.76 -11.90
CA LYS A 124 6.30 -7.01 -11.27
C LYS A 124 7.78 -7.04 -10.92
N THR A 125 8.62 -6.35 -11.68
CA THR A 125 10.05 -6.22 -11.37
C THR A 125 10.23 -5.42 -10.08
N ALA A 126 9.51 -4.31 -9.94
CA ALA A 126 9.55 -3.52 -8.71
C ALA A 126 9.00 -4.32 -7.54
N GLU A 127 7.89 -5.04 -7.71
CA GLU A 127 7.33 -5.89 -6.64
C GLU A 127 8.29 -6.99 -6.21
N SER A 128 8.97 -7.63 -7.16
CA SER A 128 9.99 -8.62 -6.87
C SER A 128 11.13 -8.03 -6.02
N ARG A 129 11.57 -6.81 -6.33
CA ARG A 129 12.60 -6.13 -5.55
C ARG A 129 12.12 -5.76 -4.14
N VAL A 130 10.86 -5.40 -3.99
CA VAL A 130 10.23 -5.18 -2.67
C VAL A 130 10.32 -6.45 -1.85
N ILE A 131 9.92 -7.58 -2.42
CA ILE A 131 9.96 -8.88 -1.75
C ILE A 131 11.39 -9.25 -1.38
N GLN A 132 12.36 -9.06 -2.27
CA GLN A 132 13.78 -9.27 -1.99
C GLN A 132 14.25 -8.40 -0.81
N GLY A 133 13.82 -7.15 -0.76
CA GLY A 133 14.13 -6.25 0.36
C GLY A 133 13.57 -6.75 1.69
N ILE A 134 12.34 -7.27 1.68
CA ILE A 134 11.71 -7.88 2.86
C ILE A 134 12.52 -9.08 3.33
N MET A 135 12.86 -9.99 2.42
CA MET A 135 13.62 -11.19 2.72
C MET A 135 14.98 -10.84 3.33
N LYS A 136 15.65 -9.85 2.77
CA LYS A 136 16.95 -9.38 3.27
C LYS A 136 16.81 -8.78 4.69
N ARG A 137 15.78 -7.96 4.92
CA ARG A 137 15.50 -7.36 6.23
C ARG A 137 15.22 -8.42 7.29
N GLU A 138 14.47 -9.45 6.92
CA GLU A 138 14.10 -10.55 7.84
C GLU A 138 15.16 -11.64 7.96
N GLY A 139 16.28 -11.52 7.25
CA GLY A 139 17.40 -12.44 7.41
C GLY A 139 17.24 -13.83 6.82
N ILE A 140 16.34 -14.03 5.87
CA ILE A 140 16.06 -15.35 5.26
C ILE A 140 16.88 -15.61 3.99
N LYS A 141 17.73 -14.68 3.59
CA LYS A 141 18.51 -14.72 2.36
C LYS A 141 19.38 -15.98 2.23
N SER A 142 20.06 -16.37 3.31
CA SER A 142 20.96 -17.52 3.28
C SER A 142 20.25 -18.85 3.00
N GLN A 143 19.03 -19.00 3.50
CA GLN A 143 18.25 -20.21 3.28
C GLN A 143 17.87 -20.38 1.82
N ILE A 144 17.50 -19.29 1.15
CA ILE A 144 17.14 -19.31 -0.26
C ILE A 144 18.33 -19.69 -1.14
N PHE A 145 19.48 -19.12 -0.87
CA PHE A 145 20.70 -19.45 -1.63
C PHE A 145 21.12 -20.91 -1.47
N ASN A 146 20.86 -21.53 -0.32
CA ASN A 146 21.15 -22.94 -0.10
C ASN A 146 20.32 -23.85 -1.00
N TYR A 147 19.11 -23.47 -1.34
CA TYR A 147 18.27 -24.24 -2.27
C TYR A 147 18.70 -24.12 -3.74
N LEU A 148 19.36 -23.05 -4.09
CA LEU A 148 19.79 -22.80 -5.46
C LEU A 148 21.13 -23.43 -5.82
N LYS A 149 21.80 -24.04 -4.85
CA LYS A 149 23.01 -24.81 -5.08
C LYS A 149 22.64 -26.23 -5.48
#